data_88093ac52b7a0e558d439f32cf74137e
#
_entry.id   88093ac52b7a0e558d439f32cf74137e
#
_cell.length_a   1.000
_cell.length_b   1.000
_cell.length_c   1.000
_cell.angle_alpha   90.00
_cell.angle_beta   90.00
_cell.angle_gamma   90.00
#
_symmetry.space_group_name_H-M   'P 1'
#
loop_
_entity.id
_entity.type
_entity.pdbx_description
1 polymer ?
#
loop_
_entity_poly.entity_id
_entity_poly.type
_entity_poly.pdbx_seq_one_letter_code
_entity_poly.pdbx_strand_id
1 'polypeptide(L)'
;DTAGQQTQTTPSSCQICGNNTPSPFACKDGHQLQQCSACLFVYLDPMPGISEFSVLYADAYEGSTVGYFTKAEKKLHRSRRRLSDIRSRVQGGRILDIGCNGGFTMEAARESGFKALGIDLDPVSLSYARKHFPHNQYFHGRIEDYKSEGLFDVVYCSEVIEHVGDANRFLTATARLMKPGALLYLTTPDISHWRRPSNLNRWDAFCPPAHCLYFNPENLTTLLARHGLQVIKRHWAWKPGIKLYARRNA
;
A
#
# COMPACT_ATOMS: atom_id res chain seq x y z
N ASP A 1 30.39 -11.72 34.76
CA ASP A 1 30.15 -10.34 34.27
C ASP A 1 30.15 -10.34 32.75
N THR A 2 28.98 -10.60 32.18
CA THR A 2 28.74 -10.42 30.74
C THR A 2 27.78 -9.23 30.60
N ALA A 3 28.40 -8.04 30.42
CA ALA A 3 27.68 -6.83 30.05
C ALA A 3 27.08 -7.00 28.66
N GLY A 4 25.76 -7.05 28.61
CA GLY A 4 25.01 -7.03 27.36
C GLY A 4 25.31 -5.74 26.61
N GLN A 5 25.98 -5.84 25.49
CA GLN A 5 26.12 -4.75 24.51
C GLN A 5 24.72 -4.45 23.94
N GLN A 6 24.09 -3.41 24.48
CA GLN A 6 22.99 -2.75 23.82
C GLN A 6 23.56 -2.13 22.52
N THR A 7 23.31 -2.77 21.39
CA THR A 7 23.52 -2.15 20.09
C THR A 7 22.56 -0.95 20.00
N GLN A 8 23.11 0.25 20.22
CA GLN A 8 22.42 1.50 19.90
C GLN A 8 22.25 1.52 18.39
N THR A 9 21.09 1.06 17.91
CA THR A 9 20.69 1.29 16.52
C THR A 9 20.47 2.80 16.36
N THR A 10 21.30 3.44 15.55
CA THR A 10 21.13 4.84 15.17
C THR A 10 19.70 4.99 14.59
N PRO A 11 18.89 5.95 15.05
CA PRO A 11 17.53 6.11 14.53
C PRO A 11 17.58 6.23 13.00
N SER A 12 16.77 5.46 12.30
CA SER A 12 16.71 5.50 10.85
C SER A 12 16.22 6.88 10.41
N SER A 13 16.87 7.51 9.43
CA SER A 13 16.43 8.77 8.87
C SER A 13 15.03 8.64 8.27
N CYS A 14 14.21 9.68 8.41
CA CYS A 14 12.85 9.70 7.87
C CYS A 14 12.85 9.43 6.35
N GLN A 15 12.15 8.40 5.91
CA GLN A 15 12.06 8.01 4.50
C GLN A 15 11.48 9.11 3.60
N ILE A 16 10.73 10.08 4.17
CA ILE A 16 10.08 11.14 3.42
C ILE A 16 10.95 12.38 3.28
N CYS A 17 11.48 12.93 4.38
CA CYS A 17 12.19 14.20 4.34
C CYS A 17 13.68 14.12 4.70
N GLY A 18 14.17 12.92 5.05
CA GLY A 18 15.56 12.70 5.44
C GLY A 18 15.92 13.23 6.84
N ASN A 19 14.99 13.81 7.59
CA ASN A 19 15.22 14.27 8.95
C ASN A 19 15.58 13.09 9.86
N ASN A 20 16.58 13.27 10.73
CA ASN A 20 17.10 12.24 11.63
C ASN A 20 16.78 12.49 13.11
N THR A 21 15.80 13.36 13.39
CA THR A 21 15.35 13.67 14.75
C THR A 21 13.92 13.15 14.97
N PRO A 22 13.73 11.83 15.10
CA PRO A 22 12.43 11.28 15.45
C PRO A 22 12.14 11.51 16.94
N SER A 23 10.85 11.45 17.30
CA SER A 23 10.37 11.39 18.67
C SER A 23 9.48 10.18 18.87
N PRO A 24 9.46 9.56 20.06
CA PRO A 24 8.54 8.48 20.36
C PRO A 24 7.09 8.91 20.10
N PHE A 25 6.33 8.07 19.36
CA PHE A 25 4.94 8.36 19.03
C PHE A 25 3.97 7.46 19.81
N ALA A 26 4.17 6.15 19.76
CA ALA A 26 3.33 5.17 20.43
C ALA A 26 4.07 3.83 20.56
N CYS A 27 3.55 2.97 21.44
CA CYS A 27 3.95 1.57 21.54
C CYS A 27 2.70 0.70 21.50
N LYS A 28 2.72 -0.38 20.71
CA LYS A 28 1.66 -1.38 20.68
C LYS A 28 2.25 -2.77 20.52
N ASP A 29 1.84 -3.69 21.39
CA ASP A 29 2.26 -5.11 21.37
C ASP A 29 3.80 -5.28 21.31
N GLY A 30 4.54 -4.41 22.04
CA GLY A 30 6.00 -4.39 22.07
C GLY A 30 6.68 -3.65 20.92
N HIS A 31 5.92 -3.22 19.91
CA HIS A 31 6.43 -2.49 18.76
C HIS A 31 6.44 -0.98 19.00
N GLN A 32 7.61 -0.37 18.87
CA GLN A 32 7.80 1.07 19.04
C GLN A 32 7.56 1.79 17.71
N LEU A 33 6.80 2.89 17.75
CA LEU A 33 6.61 3.77 16.60
C LEU A 33 7.23 5.12 16.91
N GLN A 34 7.91 5.65 15.91
CA GLN A 34 8.53 6.97 15.92
C GLN A 34 7.77 7.94 15.03
N GLN A 35 7.82 9.22 15.37
CA GLN A 35 7.30 10.29 14.51
C GLN A 35 8.44 11.22 14.11
N CYS A 36 8.54 11.49 12.83
CA CYS A 36 9.44 12.53 12.32
C CYS A 36 8.99 13.90 12.79
N SER A 37 9.88 14.65 13.46
CA SER A 37 9.57 15.98 13.97
C SER A 37 9.32 17.02 12.87
N ALA A 38 9.84 16.81 11.66
CA ALA A 38 9.72 17.76 10.55
C ALA A 38 8.46 17.55 9.70
N CYS A 39 8.13 16.30 9.30
CA CYS A 39 7.02 16.03 8.38
C CYS A 39 5.87 15.23 9.02
N LEU A 40 5.97 14.92 10.31
CA LEU A 40 4.96 14.17 11.08
C LEU A 40 4.65 12.77 10.54
N PHE A 41 5.54 12.21 9.71
CA PHE A 41 5.47 10.83 9.27
C PHE A 41 5.70 9.90 10.47
N VAL A 42 4.83 8.90 10.64
CA VAL A 42 4.94 7.91 11.72
C VAL A 42 5.36 6.57 11.12
N TYR A 43 6.31 5.91 11.74
CA TYR A 43 6.87 4.66 11.26
C TYR A 43 7.35 3.77 12.38
N LEU A 44 7.39 2.49 12.11
CA LEU A 44 7.90 1.48 13.02
C LEU A 44 9.44 1.57 13.11
N ASP A 45 9.98 1.53 14.31
CA ASP A 45 11.42 1.55 14.54
C ASP A 45 11.79 0.67 15.77
N PRO A 46 12.58 -0.40 15.60
CA PRO A 46 13.21 -0.81 14.33
C PRO A 46 12.23 -1.34 13.28
N MET A 47 12.52 -1.06 12.00
CA MET A 47 11.75 -1.60 10.89
C MET A 47 12.04 -3.11 10.77
N PRO A 48 11.02 -3.99 10.65
CA PRO A 48 11.22 -5.41 10.47
C PRO A 48 12.08 -5.72 9.23
N GLY A 49 12.90 -6.75 9.32
CA GLY A 49 13.68 -7.25 8.18
C GLY A 49 12.80 -7.92 7.12
N ILE A 50 13.34 -8.10 5.92
CA ILE A 50 12.60 -8.70 4.78
C ILE A 50 12.04 -10.09 5.12
N SER A 51 12.81 -10.91 5.85
CA SER A 51 12.38 -12.23 6.31
C SER A 51 11.24 -12.18 7.32
N GLU A 52 11.28 -11.19 8.24
CA GLU A 52 10.23 -10.99 9.25
C GLU A 52 8.93 -10.54 8.59
N PHE A 53 8.99 -9.66 7.59
CA PHE A 53 7.83 -9.30 6.79
C PHE A 53 7.17 -10.53 6.14
N SER A 54 7.94 -11.47 5.61
CA SER A 54 7.39 -12.67 4.98
C SER A 54 6.62 -13.55 5.97
N VAL A 55 7.09 -13.67 7.20
CA VAL A 55 6.40 -14.40 8.28
C VAL A 55 5.14 -13.66 8.72
N LEU A 56 5.24 -12.35 8.98
CA LEU A 56 4.11 -11.52 9.38
C LEU A 56 2.95 -11.54 8.36
N TYR A 57 3.30 -11.59 7.07
CA TYR A 57 2.29 -11.74 6.02
C TYR A 57 1.66 -13.13 6.02
N ALA A 58 2.42 -14.20 6.18
CA ALA A 58 1.90 -15.56 6.23
C ALA A 58 0.89 -15.73 7.40
N ASP A 59 1.27 -15.34 8.60
CA ASP A 59 0.42 -15.45 9.81
C ASP A 59 -0.84 -14.57 9.73
N ALA A 60 -0.74 -13.35 9.20
CA ALA A 60 -1.88 -12.45 9.04
C ALA A 60 -2.90 -12.98 8.02
N TYR A 61 -2.46 -13.75 7.02
CA TYR A 61 -3.31 -14.27 5.96
C TYR A 61 -3.96 -15.61 6.32
N GLU A 62 -3.34 -16.51 7.09
CA GLU A 62 -3.94 -17.80 7.46
C GLU A 62 -5.28 -17.67 8.21
N GLY A 63 -5.43 -16.67 9.07
CA GLY A 63 -6.66 -16.42 9.80
C GLY A 63 -7.74 -15.62 9.05
N SER A 64 -7.35 -14.80 8.08
CA SER A 64 -8.26 -13.85 7.40
C SER A 64 -8.88 -14.39 6.11
N THR A 65 -8.28 -15.38 5.48
CA THR A 65 -8.57 -15.82 4.11
C THR A 65 -9.97 -16.43 3.97
N VAL A 66 -10.40 -17.27 4.91
CA VAL A 66 -11.70 -17.96 4.85
C VAL A 66 -12.86 -16.96 4.92
N GLY A 67 -12.79 -15.99 5.84
CA GLY A 67 -13.80 -14.92 5.97
C GLY A 67 -13.76 -13.86 4.87
N TYR A 68 -12.59 -13.72 4.22
CA TYR A 68 -12.40 -12.71 3.17
C TYR A 68 -13.19 -13.05 1.90
N PHE A 69 -13.23 -14.31 1.48
CA PHE A 69 -13.89 -14.72 0.24
C PHE A 69 -15.40 -14.93 0.38
N THR A 70 -15.94 -15.04 1.59
CA THR A 70 -17.39 -15.16 1.83
C THR A 70 -18.20 -13.95 1.34
N LYS A 71 -17.57 -12.78 1.12
CA LYS A 71 -18.20 -11.54 0.66
C LYS A 71 -17.78 -11.18 -0.78
N ALA A 72 -17.50 -12.18 -1.64
CA ALA A 72 -16.98 -12.01 -2.99
C ALA A 72 -17.80 -11.02 -3.84
N GLU A 73 -19.13 -11.22 -3.93
CA GLU A 73 -20.01 -10.34 -4.72
C GLU A 73 -19.98 -8.88 -4.23
N LYS A 74 -19.99 -8.67 -2.91
CA LYS A 74 -19.92 -7.32 -2.35
C LYS A 74 -18.58 -6.64 -2.67
N LYS A 75 -17.50 -7.41 -2.69
CA LYS A 75 -16.16 -6.92 -3.06
C LYS A 75 -16.10 -6.57 -4.54
N LEU A 76 -16.59 -7.46 -5.41
CA LEU A 76 -16.64 -7.22 -6.85
C LEU A 76 -17.50 -5.99 -7.18
N HIS A 77 -18.67 -5.85 -6.56
CA HIS A 77 -19.53 -4.66 -6.73
C HIS A 77 -18.79 -3.36 -6.32
N ARG A 78 -18.08 -3.38 -5.19
CA ARG A 78 -17.26 -2.23 -4.76
C ARG A 78 -16.14 -1.92 -5.77
N SER A 79 -15.48 -2.94 -6.30
CA SER A 79 -14.43 -2.80 -7.30
C SER A 79 -14.99 -2.20 -8.60
N ARG A 80 -16.14 -2.66 -9.09
CA ARG A 80 -16.82 -2.09 -10.27
C ARG A 80 -17.09 -0.59 -10.11
N ARG A 81 -17.55 -0.15 -8.94
CA ARG A 81 -17.76 1.29 -8.66
C ARG A 81 -16.46 2.09 -8.71
N ARG A 82 -15.37 1.54 -8.16
CA ARG A 82 -14.04 2.19 -8.21
C ARG A 82 -13.50 2.24 -9.63
N LEU A 83 -13.67 1.16 -10.39
CA LEU A 83 -13.24 1.09 -11.79
C LEU A 83 -14.04 2.03 -12.69
N SER A 84 -15.31 2.25 -12.42
CA SER A 84 -16.12 3.26 -13.13
C SER A 84 -15.52 4.67 -12.98
N ASP A 85 -15.08 5.07 -11.77
CA ASP A 85 -14.39 6.37 -11.55
C ASP A 85 -13.01 6.42 -12.25
N ILE A 86 -12.25 5.31 -12.27
CA ILE A 86 -10.99 5.22 -13.02
C ILE A 86 -11.25 5.31 -14.54
N ARG A 87 -12.28 4.61 -15.03
CA ARG A 87 -12.65 4.56 -16.43
C ARG A 87 -13.03 5.94 -16.99
N SER A 88 -13.62 6.81 -16.16
CA SER A 88 -13.92 8.19 -16.55
C SER A 88 -12.66 9.05 -16.80
N ARG A 89 -11.49 8.58 -16.35
CA ARG A 89 -10.20 9.30 -16.46
C ARG A 89 -9.26 8.68 -17.47
N VAL A 90 -9.36 7.35 -17.68
CA VAL A 90 -8.51 6.57 -18.59
C VAL A 90 -9.38 5.60 -19.35
N GLN A 91 -9.45 5.74 -20.67
CA GLN A 91 -10.41 5.04 -21.56
C GLN A 91 -10.11 3.56 -21.78
N GLY A 92 -9.07 2.97 -21.16
CA GLY A 92 -8.68 1.58 -21.31
C GLY A 92 -7.17 1.42 -21.28
N GLY A 93 -6.67 0.31 -21.81
CA GLY A 93 -5.24 0.00 -21.80
C GLY A 93 -4.88 -1.09 -20.80
N ARG A 94 -3.69 -0.99 -20.19
CA ARG A 94 -3.19 -1.95 -19.20
C ARG A 94 -3.34 -1.38 -17.81
N ILE A 95 -3.86 -2.19 -16.88
CA ILE A 95 -3.94 -1.85 -15.46
C ILE A 95 -3.12 -2.84 -14.62
N LEU A 96 -2.36 -2.32 -13.69
CA LEU A 96 -1.64 -3.08 -12.67
C LEU A 96 -2.35 -2.90 -11.32
N ASP A 97 -2.70 -4.00 -10.66
CA ASP A 97 -3.23 -4.02 -9.29
C ASP A 97 -2.14 -4.54 -8.35
N ILE A 98 -1.59 -3.65 -7.51
CA ILE A 98 -0.58 -3.99 -6.50
C ILE A 98 -1.30 -4.35 -5.22
N GLY A 99 -1.05 -5.55 -4.68
CA GLY A 99 -1.82 -6.14 -3.58
C GLY A 99 -3.19 -6.59 -4.08
N CYS A 100 -3.22 -7.36 -5.18
CA CYS A 100 -4.46 -7.72 -5.86
C CYS A 100 -5.34 -8.72 -5.10
N ASN A 101 -4.79 -9.38 -4.07
CA ASN A 101 -5.49 -10.36 -3.24
C ASN A 101 -6.30 -11.36 -4.11
N GLY A 102 -7.59 -11.60 -3.81
CA GLY A 102 -8.46 -12.49 -4.56
C GLY A 102 -8.90 -12.01 -5.96
N GLY A 103 -8.29 -10.96 -6.52
CA GLY A 103 -8.46 -10.55 -7.93
C GLY A 103 -9.76 -9.79 -8.26
N PHE A 104 -10.52 -9.34 -7.27
CA PHE A 104 -11.83 -8.67 -7.51
C PHE A 104 -11.70 -7.36 -8.28
N THR A 105 -10.66 -6.56 -8.03
CA THR A 105 -10.40 -5.31 -8.75
C THR A 105 -9.97 -5.60 -10.19
N MET A 106 -9.21 -6.66 -10.38
CA MET A 106 -8.77 -7.08 -11.71
C MET A 106 -9.93 -7.55 -12.57
N GLU A 107 -10.86 -8.33 -12.01
CA GLU A 107 -12.05 -8.76 -12.75
C GLU A 107 -12.92 -7.55 -13.14
N ALA A 108 -13.15 -6.64 -12.21
CA ALA A 108 -13.86 -5.38 -12.51
C ALA A 108 -13.13 -4.54 -13.58
N ALA A 109 -11.79 -4.56 -13.59
CA ALA A 109 -11.00 -3.87 -14.60
C ALA A 109 -11.15 -4.52 -15.98
N ARG A 110 -11.11 -5.86 -16.06
CA ARG A 110 -11.36 -6.61 -17.29
C ARG A 110 -12.75 -6.32 -17.84
N GLU A 111 -13.79 -6.38 -17.01
CA GLU A 111 -15.17 -6.00 -17.38
C GLU A 111 -15.26 -4.55 -17.90
N SER A 112 -14.39 -3.67 -17.42
CA SER A 112 -14.30 -2.28 -17.83
C SER A 112 -13.40 -2.07 -19.06
N GLY A 113 -12.91 -3.14 -19.71
CA GLY A 113 -12.11 -3.07 -20.95
C GLY A 113 -10.61 -2.87 -20.74
N PHE A 114 -10.07 -3.08 -19.54
CA PHE A 114 -8.62 -3.08 -19.30
C PHE A 114 -8.02 -4.48 -19.46
N LYS A 115 -6.74 -4.54 -19.86
CA LYS A 115 -5.90 -5.73 -19.71
C LYS A 115 -5.28 -5.68 -18.30
N ALA A 116 -5.74 -6.57 -17.40
CA ALA A 116 -5.39 -6.51 -16.00
C ALA A 116 -4.27 -7.50 -15.63
N LEU A 117 -3.31 -7.01 -14.86
CA LEU A 117 -2.27 -7.81 -14.19
C LEU A 117 -2.29 -7.49 -12.70
N GLY A 118 -2.25 -8.51 -11.85
CA GLY A 118 -2.17 -8.38 -10.40
C GLY A 118 -0.87 -8.89 -9.83
N ILE A 119 -0.37 -8.21 -8.83
CA ILE A 119 0.80 -8.61 -8.04
C ILE A 119 0.35 -8.81 -6.60
N ASP A 120 0.71 -9.94 -5.99
CA ASP A 120 0.49 -10.16 -4.57
C ASP A 120 1.57 -11.08 -3.99
N LEU A 121 1.77 -10.98 -2.68
CA LEU A 121 2.69 -11.84 -1.91
C LEU A 121 2.00 -13.10 -1.38
N ASP A 122 0.65 -13.09 -1.29
CA ASP A 122 -0.11 -14.21 -0.73
C ASP A 122 -0.45 -15.26 -1.80
N PRO A 123 0.18 -16.45 -1.76
CA PRO A 123 -0.09 -17.51 -2.72
C PRO A 123 -1.51 -18.08 -2.60
N VAL A 124 -2.13 -18.00 -1.42
CA VAL A 124 -3.50 -18.50 -1.17
C VAL A 124 -4.51 -17.61 -1.88
N SER A 125 -4.39 -16.30 -1.72
CA SER A 125 -5.21 -15.31 -2.44
C SER A 125 -5.04 -15.42 -3.95
N LEU A 126 -3.80 -15.59 -4.43
CA LEU A 126 -3.53 -15.76 -5.86
C LEU A 126 -4.08 -17.07 -6.41
N SER A 127 -4.09 -18.14 -5.61
CA SER A 127 -4.73 -19.41 -6.00
C SER A 127 -6.24 -19.23 -6.18
N TYR A 128 -6.88 -18.54 -5.24
CA TYR A 128 -8.29 -18.17 -5.35
C TYR A 128 -8.54 -17.31 -6.60
N ALA A 129 -7.73 -16.27 -6.82
CA ALA A 129 -7.87 -15.35 -7.95
C ALA A 129 -7.74 -16.08 -9.30
N ARG A 130 -6.75 -16.95 -9.46
CA ARG A 130 -6.56 -17.79 -10.68
C ARG A 130 -7.73 -18.73 -10.92
N LYS A 131 -8.28 -19.31 -9.86
CA LYS A 131 -9.43 -20.23 -9.95
C LYS A 131 -10.71 -19.50 -10.38
N HIS A 132 -10.98 -18.32 -9.79
CA HIS A 132 -12.26 -17.63 -9.99
C HIS A 132 -12.22 -16.59 -11.12
N PHE A 133 -11.04 -16.05 -11.47
CA PHE A 133 -10.85 -15.04 -12.51
C PHE A 133 -9.69 -15.42 -13.44
N PRO A 134 -9.77 -16.58 -14.14
CA PRO A 134 -8.65 -17.14 -14.90
C PRO A 134 -8.22 -16.33 -16.12
N HIS A 135 -9.02 -15.37 -16.55
CA HIS A 135 -8.73 -14.51 -17.70
C HIS A 135 -7.77 -13.35 -17.40
N ASN A 136 -7.43 -13.14 -16.12
CA ASN A 136 -6.48 -12.13 -15.70
C ASN A 136 -5.07 -12.73 -15.51
N GLN A 137 -4.05 -11.89 -15.52
CA GLN A 137 -2.67 -12.30 -15.28
C GLN A 137 -2.29 -12.03 -13.81
N TYR A 138 -1.50 -12.94 -13.21
CA TYR A 138 -1.10 -12.85 -11.81
C TYR A 138 0.38 -13.14 -11.63
N PHE A 139 1.07 -12.28 -10.91
CA PHE A 139 2.45 -12.45 -10.49
C PHE A 139 2.49 -12.66 -8.95
N HIS A 140 3.18 -13.72 -8.51
CA HIS A 140 3.45 -13.97 -7.10
C HIS A 140 4.82 -13.41 -6.75
N GLY A 141 4.87 -12.38 -5.93
CA GLY A 141 6.11 -11.72 -5.52
C GLY A 141 5.93 -10.23 -5.28
N ARG A 142 7.05 -9.57 -5.02
CA ARG A 142 7.10 -8.13 -4.76
C ARG A 142 7.10 -7.35 -6.09
N ILE A 143 6.56 -6.13 -6.04
CA ILE A 143 6.58 -5.25 -7.21
C ILE A 143 8.00 -4.91 -7.67
N GLU A 144 8.95 -4.83 -6.74
CA GLU A 144 10.36 -4.57 -7.02
C GLU A 144 11.00 -5.65 -7.90
N ASP A 145 10.53 -6.89 -7.77
CA ASP A 145 11.05 -8.06 -8.48
C ASP A 145 10.34 -8.30 -9.82
N TYR A 146 9.20 -7.63 -10.03
CA TYR A 146 8.43 -7.78 -11.26
C TYR A 146 9.08 -7.08 -12.45
N LYS A 147 9.31 -7.84 -13.52
CA LYS A 147 9.81 -7.34 -14.82
C LYS A 147 8.66 -7.38 -15.81
N SER A 148 8.26 -6.21 -16.31
CA SER A 148 7.16 -6.10 -17.27
C SER A 148 7.68 -5.97 -18.69
N GLU A 149 7.03 -6.64 -19.63
CA GLU A 149 7.25 -6.46 -21.09
C GLU A 149 6.69 -5.15 -21.65
N GLY A 150 5.95 -4.39 -20.84
CA GLY A 150 5.39 -3.10 -21.25
C GLY A 150 4.78 -2.35 -20.05
N LEU A 151 4.63 -1.05 -20.24
CA LEU A 151 4.17 -0.14 -19.21
C LEU A 151 2.64 -0.14 -19.05
N PHE A 152 2.16 0.32 -17.90
CA PHE A 152 0.75 0.38 -17.53
C PHE A 152 0.20 1.80 -17.69
N ASP A 153 -1.06 1.88 -18.11
CA ASP A 153 -1.83 3.12 -18.22
C ASP A 153 -2.43 3.52 -16.87
N VAL A 154 -2.69 2.52 -16.02
CA VAL A 154 -3.22 2.69 -14.67
C VAL A 154 -2.46 1.78 -13.71
N VAL A 155 -2.11 2.30 -12.54
CA VAL A 155 -1.72 1.52 -11.37
C VAL A 155 -2.75 1.73 -10.27
N TYR A 156 -3.28 0.62 -9.75
CA TYR A 156 -4.17 0.57 -8.62
C TYR A 156 -3.40 0.03 -7.42
N CYS A 157 -3.38 0.78 -6.31
CA CYS A 157 -2.68 0.45 -5.09
C CYS A 157 -3.58 0.84 -3.90
N SER A 158 -4.22 -0.13 -3.27
CA SER A 158 -5.20 0.14 -2.22
C SER A 158 -4.86 -0.61 -0.96
N GLU A 159 -4.52 0.11 0.11
CA GLU A 159 -4.12 -0.47 1.41
C GLU A 159 -2.90 -1.41 1.24
N VAL A 160 -1.80 -0.86 0.71
CA VAL A 160 -0.55 -1.60 0.49
C VAL A 160 0.67 -0.82 0.97
N ILE A 161 0.75 0.48 0.69
CA ILE A 161 1.96 1.27 0.98
C ILE A 161 2.29 1.36 2.48
N GLU A 162 1.31 1.19 3.34
CA GLU A 162 1.48 1.12 4.80
C GLU A 162 2.18 -0.16 5.28
N HIS A 163 2.20 -1.20 4.44
CA HIS A 163 2.78 -2.50 4.76
C HIS A 163 4.23 -2.67 4.27
N VAL A 164 4.76 -1.74 3.47
CA VAL A 164 6.11 -1.88 2.92
C VAL A 164 7.17 -1.35 3.90
N GLY A 165 8.33 -2.01 3.98
CA GLY A 165 9.44 -1.54 4.83
C GLY A 165 10.17 -0.33 4.25
N ASP A 166 10.16 -0.16 2.92
CA ASP A 166 10.82 0.94 2.20
C ASP A 166 9.88 1.52 1.15
N ALA A 167 9.23 2.65 1.50
CA ALA A 167 8.30 3.34 0.62
C ALA A 167 8.98 3.96 -0.62
N ASN A 168 10.26 4.34 -0.52
CA ASN A 168 10.99 4.89 -1.67
C ASN A 168 11.28 3.81 -2.71
N ARG A 169 11.74 2.64 -2.27
CA ARG A 169 11.98 1.50 -3.15
C ARG A 169 10.69 1.02 -3.82
N PHE A 170 9.61 0.93 -3.06
CA PHE A 170 8.27 0.57 -3.55
C PHE A 170 7.78 1.55 -4.62
N LEU A 171 7.84 2.87 -4.36
CA LEU A 171 7.37 3.89 -5.31
C LEU A 171 8.28 4.01 -6.53
N THR A 172 9.58 3.79 -6.39
CA THR A 172 10.51 3.71 -7.54
C THR A 172 10.09 2.56 -8.47
N ALA A 173 9.82 1.37 -7.91
CA ALA A 173 9.36 0.23 -8.69
C ALA A 173 7.99 0.49 -9.33
N THR A 174 7.07 1.11 -8.58
CA THR A 174 5.74 1.51 -9.07
C THR A 174 5.85 2.46 -10.25
N ALA A 175 6.59 3.56 -10.09
CA ALA A 175 6.74 4.57 -11.14
C ALA A 175 7.42 4.00 -12.41
N ARG A 176 8.41 3.11 -12.25
CA ARG A 176 9.08 2.43 -13.36
C ARG A 176 8.11 1.69 -14.28
N LEU A 177 7.05 1.11 -13.72
CA LEU A 177 6.05 0.33 -14.45
C LEU A 177 4.94 1.17 -15.09
N MET A 178 4.85 2.46 -14.78
CA MET A 178 3.82 3.36 -15.31
C MET A 178 4.29 4.02 -16.62
N LYS A 179 3.39 4.25 -17.56
CA LYS A 179 3.65 5.13 -18.72
C LYS A 179 3.78 6.59 -18.25
N PRO A 180 4.50 7.45 -18.99
CA PRO A 180 4.36 8.90 -18.84
C PRO A 180 2.88 9.30 -18.92
N GLY A 181 2.40 10.12 -17.98
CA GLY A 181 0.99 10.52 -17.87
C GLY A 181 0.03 9.47 -17.31
N ALA A 182 0.50 8.25 -16.99
CA ALA A 182 -0.34 7.19 -16.42
C ALA A 182 -0.93 7.58 -15.06
N LEU A 183 -2.07 7.00 -14.74
CA LEU A 183 -2.82 7.26 -13.53
C LEU A 183 -2.43 6.29 -12.41
N LEU A 184 -2.11 6.82 -11.24
CA LEU A 184 -2.04 6.07 -9.98
C LEU A 184 -3.31 6.35 -9.17
N TYR A 185 -4.02 5.29 -8.78
CA TYR A 185 -5.00 5.32 -7.69
C TYR A 185 -4.36 4.75 -6.43
N LEU A 186 -4.36 5.50 -5.33
CA LEU A 186 -3.77 5.07 -4.07
C LEU A 186 -4.70 5.34 -2.90
N THR A 187 -4.82 4.35 -2.01
CA THR A 187 -5.44 4.51 -0.68
C THR A 187 -4.53 3.95 0.41
N THR A 188 -4.58 4.59 1.58
CA THR A 188 -3.87 4.17 2.80
C THR A 188 -4.52 4.83 4.02
N PRO A 189 -4.36 4.31 5.25
CA PRO A 189 -4.82 4.99 6.45
C PRO A 189 -4.23 6.40 6.62
N ASP A 190 -5.04 7.31 7.20
CA ASP A 190 -4.62 8.69 7.53
C ASP A 190 -4.42 8.83 9.04
N ILE A 191 -3.16 8.90 9.47
CA ILE A 191 -2.80 9.05 10.88
C ILE A 191 -3.19 10.42 11.46
N SER A 192 -3.39 11.42 10.61
CA SER A 192 -3.75 12.80 11.02
C SER A 192 -5.25 13.09 10.97
N HIS A 193 -6.06 12.12 10.52
CA HIS A 193 -7.48 12.35 10.28
C HIS A 193 -8.23 12.71 11.57
N TRP A 194 -9.06 13.76 11.53
CA TRP A 194 -9.79 14.28 12.67
C TRP A 194 -10.77 13.29 13.34
N ARG A 195 -11.24 12.28 12.61
CA ARG A 195 -12.06 11.18 13.13
C ARG A 195 -11.27 9.94 13.56
N ARG A 196 -9.96 9.98 13.50
CA ARG A 196 -9.15 8.91 14.03
C ARG A 196 -9.40 8.77 15.52
N PRO A 197 -9.60 7.56 16.06
CA PRO A 197 -9.75 7.36 17.50
C PRO A 197 -8.56 7.98 18.28
N SER A 198 -8.86 8.73 19.34
CA SER A 198 -7.82 9.28 20.22
C SER A 198 -7.01 8.15 20.88
N ASN A 199 -7.69 7.07 21.27
CA ASN A 199 -7.03 5.84 21.67
C ASN A 199 -6.73 5.00 20.42
N LEU A 200 -5.47 5.00 19.99
CA LEU A 200 -5.01 4.29 18.80
C LEU A 200 -5.26 2.78 18.85
N ASN A 201 -5.26 2.17 20.04
CA ASN A 201 -5.53 0.73 20.18
C ASN A 201 -6.96 0.34 19.76
N ARG A 202 -7.88 1.29 19.67
CA ARG A 202 -9.25 1.10 19.18
C ARG A 202 -9.39 1.34 17.67
N TRP A 203 -8.29 1.64 16.99
CA TRP A 203 -8.30 1.86 15.55
C TRP A 203 -7.73 0.65 14.83
N ASP A 204 -8.58 -0.05 14.06
CA ASP A 204 -8.20 -1.28 13.33
C ASP A 204 -6.99 -1.08 12.41
N ALA A 205 -6.84 0.13 11.83
CA ALA A 205 -5.70 0.43 10.99
C ALA A 205 -4.40 0.72 11.78
N PHE A 206 -4.46 0.83 13.12
CA PHE A 206 -3.26 0.91 13.95
C PHE A 206 -2.91 -0.49 14.44
N CYS A 207 -2.22 -1.25 13.59
CA CYS A 207 -1.90 -2.66 13.80
C CYS A 207 -0.43 -2.99 13.48
N PRO A 208 0.56 -2.35 14.19
CA PRO A 208 1.94 -2.75 14.03
C PRO A 208 2.12 -4.22 14.49
N PRO A 209 3.02 -5.00 13.90
CA PRO A 209 3.94 -4.63 12.84
C PRO A 209 3.38 -4.77 11.42
N ALA A 210 2.12 -5.21 11.24
CA ALA A 210 1.53 -5.38 9.93
C ALA A 210 1.45 -4.06 9.15
N HIS A 211 1.03 -2.97 9.80
CA HIS A 211 1.20 -1.62 9.31
C HIS A 211 2.45 -1.00 9.95
N CYS A 212 3.45 -0.73 9.16
CA CYS A 212 4.71 -0.14 9.62
C CYS A 212 4.89 1.33 9.23
N LEU A 213 4.12 1.83 8.27
CA LEU A 213 4.18 3.21 7.81
C LEU A 213 2.80 3.87 7.93
N TYR A 214 2.77 5.06 8.51
CA TYR A 214 1.52 5.81 8.71
C TYR A 214 1.67 7.22 8.16
N PHE A 215 0.91 7.49 7.12
CA PHE A 215 0.97 8.74 6.37
C PHE A 215 -0.07 9.75 6.85
N ASN A 216 0.23 11.02 6.62
CA ASN A 216 -0.75 12.07 6.47
C ASN A 216 -0.80 12.54 5.00
N PRO A 217 -1.82 13.32 4.58
CA PRO A 217 -1.93 13.73 3.18
C PRO A 217 -0.75 14.53 2.65
N GLU A 218 -0.11 15.34 3.50
CA GLU A 218 0.97 16.24 3.13
C GLU A 218 2.27 15.46 2.89
N ASN A 219 2.66 14.59 3.83
CA ASN A 219 3.89 13.82 3.69
C ASN A 219 3.78 12.75 2.60
N LEU A 220 2.59 12.16 2.38
CA LEU A 220 2.36 11.25 1.26
C LEU A 220 2.47 11.99 -0.08
N THR A 221 1.91 13.20 -0.19
CA THR A 221 2.04 14.03 -1.40
C THR A 221 3.50 14.37 -1.70
N THR A 222 4.27 14.75 -0.67
CA THR A 222 5.72 15.02 -0.80
C THR A 222 6.47 13.78 -1.28
N LEU A 223 6.19 12.62 -0.70
CA LEU A 223 6.81 11.37 -1.07
C LEU A 223 6.50 11.00 -2.54
N LEU A 224 5.23 11.08 -2.95
CA LEU A 224 4.82 10.81 -4.32
C LEU A 224 5.50 11.74 -5.33
N ALA A 225 5.58 13.04 -5.03
CA ALA A 225 6.22 14.02 -5.90
C ALA A 225 7.72 13.71 -6.14
N ARG A 226 8.44 13.23 -5.12
CA ARG A 226 9.85 12.80 -5.25
C ARG A 226 10.05 11.65 -6.24
N HIS A 227 9.01 10.84 -6.45
CA HIS A 227 9.01 9.73 -7.42
C HIS A 227 8.34 10.10 -8.75
N GLY A 228 8.18 11.39 -9.05
CA GLY A 228 7.56 11.87 -10.29
C GLY A 228 6.07 11.56 -10.40
N LEU A 229 5.38 11.42 -9.26
CA LEU A 229 3.95 11.14 -9.18
C LEU A 229 3.23 12.38 -8.61
N GLN A 230 2.66 13.19 -9.49
CA GLN A 230 1.95 14.41 -9.11
C GLN A 230 0.52 14.11 -8.69
N VAL A 231 0.15 14.43 -7.45
CA VAL A 231 -1.23 14.31 -6.97
C VAL A 231 -2.13 15.28 -7.73
N ILE A 232 -3.13 14.74 -8.43
CA ILE A 232 -4.09 15.52 -9.24
C ILE A 232 -5.47 15.63 -8.59
N LYS A 233 -5.80 14.73 -7.68
CA LYS A 233 -7.06 14.76 -6.93
C LYS A 233 -6.92 14.03 -5.61
N ARG A 234 -7.35 14.64 -4.53
CA ARG A 234 -7.57 14.00 -3.24
C ARG A 234 -9.07 13.98 -2.98
N HIS A 235 -9.59 12.80 -2.62
CA HIS A 235 -10.99 12.66 -2.24
C HIS A 235 -11.16 12.98 -0.76
N TRP A 236 -12.23 13.67 -0.44
CA TRP A 236 -12.65 13.77 0.95
C TRP A 236 -13.05 12.39 1.48
N ALA A 237 -12.59 12.03 2.67
CA ALA A 237 -12.89 10.76 3.30
C ALA A 237 -13.61 10.99 4.63
N TRP A 238 -14.72 10.28 4.83
CA TRP A 238 -15.44 10.31 6.10
C TRP A 238 -14.74 9.45 7.18
N LYS A 239 -14.07 8.38 6.75
CA LYS A 239 -13.26 7.50 7.60
C LYS A 239 -11.79 7.90 7.56
N PRO A 240 -11.01 7.59 8.63
CA PRO A 240 -9.59 7.86 8.65
C PRO A 240 -8.84 7.12 7.52
N GLY A 241 -8.68 7.78 6.39
CA GLY A 241 -8.01 7.23 5.22
C GLY A 241 -7.75 8.29 4.17
N ILE A 242 -6.64 8.16 3.48
CA ILE A 242 -6.27 8.93 2.31
C ILE A 242 -6.75 8.18 1.08
N LYS A 243 -7.38 8.87 0.17
CA LYS A 243 -7.75 8.37 -1.16
C LYS A 243 -7.38 9.44 -2.18
N LEU A 244 -6.50 9.10 -3.10
CA LEU A 244 -6.01 10.06 -4.08
C LEU A 244 -5.81 9.46 -5.47
N TYR A 245 -5.74 10.34 -6.45
CA TYR A 245 -5.21 10.09 -7.77
C TYR A 245 -3.94 10.90 -7.98
N ALA A 246 -2.92 10.26 -8.55
CA ALA A 246 -1.71 10.93 -9.01
C ALA A 246 -1.44 10.57 -10.47
N ARG A 247 -0.71 11.44 -11.19
CA ARG A 247 -0.20 11.16 -12.54
C ARG A 247 1.31 11.06 -12.51
N ARG A 248 1.84 10.11 -13.28
CA ARG A 248 3.26 10.09 -13.57
C ARG A 248 3.62 11.27 -14.46
N ASN A 249 4.65 12.01 -14.09
CA ASN A 249 5.20 13.09 -14.93
C ASN A 249 5.65 12.54 -16.30
N ALA A 250 5.68 13.43 -17.29
CA ALA A 250 6.14 13.10 -18.63
C ALA A 250 7.63 12.76 -18.66
#